data_aa14adfbb12518fad79a5c0a2b094730
#
_entry.id   aa14adfbb12518fad79a5c0a2b094730
#
_cell.length_a   1.000
_cell.length_b   1.000
_cell.length_c   1.000
_cell.angle_alpha   90.00
_cell.angle_beta   90.00
_cell.angle_gamma   90.00
#
_symmetry.space_group_name_H-M   'P 1'
#
loop_
_entity.id
_entity.type
_entity.pdbx_description
1 polymer ?
#
loop_
_entity_poly.entity_id
_entity_poly.type
_entity_poly.pdbx_seq_one_letter_code
_entity_poly.pdbx_strand_id
1 'polypeptide(L)'
;MKKFTLISGFTGRDNEEVVNAYEVKDLEPKLPILRMAERIWFETWVAQGSIDEGSCCGGKGLEVDFVRPRQRYPGTINVASCQFVQGNIAAYKSHVPALKYLKENGIDARYNDGWMD
;
A
#
# COMPACT_ATOMS: atom_id res chain seq x y z
N MET A 1 -2.46 -16.40 -3.05
CA MET A 1 -1.89 -15.77 -1.83
C MET A 1 -1.32 -16.83 -0.91
N LYS A 2 -0.19 -16.55 -0.31
CA LYS A 2 0.38 -17.38 0.75
C LYS A 2 -0.01 -16.83 2.11
N LYS A 3 -0.19 -17.72 3.09
CA LYS A 3 -0.43 -17.33 4.47
C LYS A 3 0.84 -17.51 5.27
N PHE A 4 1.18 -16.53 6.09
CA PHE A 4 2.33 -16.54 6.96
C PHE A 4 1.90 -16.24 8.39
N THR A 5 2.56 -16.86 9.34
CA THR A 5 2.41 -16.52 10.74
C THR A 5 3.61 -15.68 11.14
N LEU A 6 3.36 -14.46 11.55
CA LEU A 6 4.40 -13.54 12.02
C LEU A 6 4.39 -13.54 13.55
N ILE A 7 5.58 -13.65 14.12
CA ILE A 7 5.78 -13.53 15.56
C ILE A 7 6.27 -12.10 15.81
N SER A 8 5.48 -11.33 16.54
CA SER A 8 5.86 -9.97 16.88
C SER A 8 6.96 -9.99 17.96
N GLY A 9 8.20 -9.68 17.55
CA GLY A 9 9.34 -9.65 18.47
C GLY A 9 9.47 -8.35 19.25
N PHE A 10 8.64 -7.36 18.99
CA PHE A 10 8.84 -5.99 19.51
C PHE A 10 8.47 -5.84 20.98
N THR A 11 7.60 -6.68 21.49
CA THR A 11 7.10 -6.57 22.86
C THR A 11 7.57 -7.70 23.77
N GLY A 12 8.42 -8.59 23.29
CA GLY A 12 8.79 -9.79 24.02
C GLY A 12 7.63 -10.74 24.29
N ARG A 13 6.48 -10.49 23.66
CA ARG A 13 5.30 -11.38 23.71
C ARG A 13 5.15 -12.05 22.37
N ASP A 14 4.83 -13.33 22.41
CA ASP A 14 4.55 -14.11 21.21
C ASP A 14 3.14 -13.75 20.69
N ASN A 15 3.03 -12.64 19.99
CA ASN A 15 1.83 -12.31 19.25
C ASN A 15 1.97 -12.85 17.85
N GLU A 16 1.25 -13.93 17.58
CA GLU A 16 1.19 -14.49 16.25
C GLU A 16 0.12 -13.76 15.43
N GLU A 17 0.55 -13.18 14.32
CA GLU A 17 -0.34 -12.55 13.37
C GLU A 17 -0.31 -13.33 12.06
N VAL A 18 -1.47 -13.74 11.57
CA VAL A 18 -1.58 -14.41 10.29
C VAL A 18 -1.69 -13.36 9.20
N VAL A 19 -0.74 -13.35 8.29
CA VAL A 19 -0.66 -12.37 7.22
C VAL A 19 -0.85 -13.06 5.88
N ASN A 20 -1.76 -12.53 5.05
CA ASN A 20 -1.92 -12.96 3.67
C ASN A 20 -0.93 -12.21 2.80
N ALA A 21 -0.02 -12.94 2.15
CA ALA A 21 1.00 -12.32 1.31
C ALA A 21 0.88 -12.80 -0.15
N TYR A 22 1.06 -11.84 -1.06
CA TYR A 22 0.99 -12.11 -2.49
C TYR A 22 2.35 -12.56 -3.03
N GLU A 23 2.30 -13.30 -4.13
CA GLU A 23 3.47 -13.59 -4.96
C GLU A 23 3.36 -12.79 -6.26
N VAL A 24 4.48 -12.68 -6.99
CA VAL A 24 4.49 -11.98 -8.29
C VAL A 24 3.41 -12.53 -9.22
N LYS A 25 3.27 -13.85 -9.27
CA LYS A 25 2.27 -14.53 -10.11
C LYS A 25 0.83 -14.16 -9.77
N ASP A 26 0.57 -13.74 -8.52
CA ASP A 26 -0.77 -13.33 -8.08
C ASP A 26 -1.07 -11.89 -8.48
N LEU A 27 -0.04 -11.05 -8.56
CA LEU A 27 -0.20 -9.63 -8.84
C LEU A 27 -0.14 -9.30 -10.34
N GLU A 28 0.63 -10.04 -11.13
CA GLU A 28 0.77 -9.78 -12.57
C GLU A 28 -0.57 -9.73 -13.32
N PRO A 29 -1.50 -10.67 -13.12
CA PRO A 29 -2.80 -10.60 -13.80
C PRO A 29 -3.65 -9.42 -13.34
N LYS A 30 -3.32 -8.81 -12.22
CA LYS A 30 -4.07 -7.71 -11.60
C LYS A 30 -3.49 -6.34 -11.91
N LEU A 31 -2.43 -6.26 -12.73
CA LEU A 31 -1.80 -4.99 -13.07
C LEU A 31 -2.78 -3.91 -13.57
N PRO A 32 -3.77 -4.21 -14.43
CA PRO A 32 -4.75 -3.20 -14.84
C PRO A 32 -5.52 -2.62 -13.65
N ILE A 33 -5.85 -3.45 -12.65
CA ILE A 33 -6.54 -3.01 -11.43
C ILE A 33 -5.63 -2.08 -10.62
N LEU A 34 -4.35 -2.45 -10.48
CA LEU A 34 -3.39 -1.65 -9.74
C LEU A 34 -3.15 -0.29 -10.40
N ARG A 35 -3.05 -0.26 -11.73
CA ARG A 35 -2.89 1.00 -12.49
C ARG A 35 -4.14 1.87 -12.39
N MET A 36 -5.33 1.27 -12.41
CA MET A 36 -6.57 2.01 -12.22
C MET A 36 -6.64 2.63 -10.83
N ALA A 37 -6.18 1.93 -9.80
CA ALA A 37 -6.14 2.48 -8.44
C ALA A 37 -5.24 3.72 -8.37
N GLU A 38 -4.07 3.70 -9.02
CA GLU A 38 -3.21 4.87 -9.10
C GLU A 38 -3.89 6.06 -9.77
N ARG A 39 -4.62 5.78 -10.86
CA ARG A 39 -5.38 6.79 -11.58
C ARG A 39 -6.49 7.38 -10.72
N ILE A 40 -7.25 6.55 -10.02
CA ILE A 40 -8.31 6.99 -9.10
C ILE A 40 -7.71 7.90 -8.02
N TRP A 41 -6.57 7.52 -7.48
CA TRP A 41 -5.88 8.32 -6.46
C TRP A 41 -5.52 9.70 -7.00
N PHE A 42 -4.88 9.74 -8.17
CA PHE A 42 -4.50 10.99 -8.81
C PHE A 42 -5.72 11.87 -9.10
N GLU A 43 -6.77 11.30 -9.70
CA GLU A 43 -7.99 12.05 -10.03
C GLU A 43 -8.69 12.57 -8.78
N THR A 44 -8.67 11.82 -7.68
CA THR A 44 -9.23 12.25 -6.41
C THR A 44 -8.46 13.45 -5.86
N TRP A 45 -7.14 13.40 -5.93
CA TRP A 45 -6.30 14.53 -5.51
C TRP A 45 -6.58 15.77 -6.35
N VAL A 46 -6.70 15.65 -7.66
CA VAL A 46 -7.07 16.76 -8.53
C VAL A 46 -8.43 17.32 -8.14
N ALA A 47 -9.42 16.46 -7.89
CA ALA A 47 -10.76 16.88 -7.49
C ALA A 47 -10.77 17.60 -6.14
N GLN A 48 -9.80 17.32 -5.28
CA GLN A 48 -9.63 18.00 -3.99
C GLN A 48 -8.83 19.31 -4.09
N GLY A 49 -8.53 19.76 -5.30
CA GLY A 49 -7.88 21.04 -5.56
C GLY A 49 -6.38 20.99 -5.76
N SER A 50 -5.81 19.81 -5.95
CA SER A 50 -4.36 19.61 -6.16
C SER A 50 -3.52 20.27 -5.07
N ILE A 51 -3.94 20.10 -3.81
CA ILE A 51 -3.27 20.70 -2.66
C ILE A 51 -2.09 19.82 -2.26
N ASP A 52 -0.95 20.43 -1.93
CA ASP A 52 0.24 19.73 -1.45
C ASP A 52 0.44 20.06 0.03
N GLU A 53 -0.34 19.41 0.89
CA GLU A 53 -0.29 19.61 2.34
C GLU A 53 0.54 18.53 3.03
N GLY A 54 1.31 18.96 4.03
CA GLY A 54 2.04 18.08 4.91
C GLY A 54 3.55 18.14 4.69
N SER A 55 4.24 17.20 5.30
CA SER A 55 5.69 17.10 5.19
C SER A 55 6.10 16.46 3.88
N CYS A 56 7.27 16.87 3.38
CA CYS A 56 7.89 16.21 2.24
C CYS A 56 8.37 14.83 2.67
N CYS A 57 7.83 13.79 2.06
CA CYS A 57 8.25 12.42 2.33
C CYS A 57 8.13 11.57 1.08
N GLY A 58 8.87 10.46 1.05
CA GLY A 58 8.85 9.52 -0.05
C GLY A 58 8.15 8.21 0.33
N GLY A 59 7.92 7.37 -0.66
CA GLY A 59 7.43 6.01 -0.45
C GLY A 59 5.96 5.88 -0.11
N LYS A 60 5.17 6.94 -0.24
CA LYS A 60 3.73 6.88 -0.02
C LYS A 60 3.07 5.98 -1.06
N GLY A 61 2.13 5.16 -0.63
CA GLY A 61 1.44 4.27 -1.55
C GLY A 61 0.39 3.43 -0.85
N LEU A 62 -0.24 2.59 -1.62
CA LEU A 62 -1.08 1.50 -1.11
C LEU A 62 -0.24 0.23 -1.18
N GLU A 63 -0.06 -0.43 -0.04
CA GLU A 63 0.85 -1.56 0.06
C GLU A 63 0.12 -2.85 0.39
N VAL A 64 0.73 -3.95 -0.01
CA VAL A 64 0.31 -5.30 0.37
C VAL A 64 1.51 -6.04 0.94
N ASP A 65 1.26 -7.10 1.70
CA ASP A 65 2.31 -8.02 2.10
C ASP A 65 2.74 -8.83 0.88
N PHE A 66 4.04 -8.94 0.67
CA PHE A 66 4.60 -9.52 -0.53
C PHE A 66 5.72 -10.49 -0.18
N VAL A 67 5.69 -11.68 -0.80
CA VAL A 67 6.73 -12.69 -0.61
C VAL A 67 7.97 -12.31 -1.40
N ARG A 68 9.09 -12.19 -0.70
CA ARG A 68 10.38 -11.89 -1.32
C ARG A 68 11.27 -13.13 -1.32
N PRO A 69 12.03 -13.38 -2.41
CA PRO A 69 12.99 -14.47 -2.42
C PRO A 69 13.98 -14.34 -1.26
N ARG A 70 14.34 -15.47 -0.65
CA ARG A 70 15.35 -15.56 0.42
C ARG A 70 14.97 -14.88 1.74
N GLN A 71 13.73 -14.44 1.90
CA GLN A 71 13.27 -13.91 3.18
C GLN A 71 12.34 -14.90 3.85
N ARG A 72 12.50 -15.04 5.17
CA ARG A 72 11.69 -15.97 5.97
C ARG A 72 10.25 -15.49 6.11
N TYR A 73 10.07 -14.18 6.20
CA TYR A 73 8.75 -13.54 6.37
C TYR A 73 8.49 -12.59 5.22
N PRO A 74 7.21 -12.34 4.91
CA PRO A 74 6.89 -11.39 3.84
C PRO A 74 7.35 -9.98 4.17
N GLY A 75 7.75 -9.25 3.15
CA GLY A 75 7.92 -7.82 3.23
C GLY A 75 6.67 -7.12 2.72
N THR A 76 6.76 -5.83 2.44
CA THR A 76 5.68 -5.05 1.87
C THR A 76 6.11 -4.47 0.52
N ILE A 77 5.14 -4.24 -0.36
CA ILE A 77 5.37 -3.58 -1.64
C ILE A 77 4.20 -2.65 -1.92
N ASN A 78 4.50 -1.45 -2.41
CA ASN A 78 3.47 -0.53 -2.90
C ASN A 78 2.93 -1.03 -4.24
N VAL A 79 1.65 -1.34 -4.29
CA VAL A 79 0.98 -1.75 -5.54
C VAL A 79 0.33 -0.56 -6.25
N ALA A 80 0.12 0.54 -5.54
CA ALA A 80 -0.27 1.82 -6.11
C ALA A 80 0.56 2.91 -5.44
N SER A 81 1.29 3.68 -6.24
CA SER A 81 2.23 4.68 -5.74
C SER A 81 1.67 6.09 -5.86
N CYS A 82 1.97 6.93 -4.86
CA CYS A 82 1.63 8.34 -4.88
C CYS A 82 2.92 9.14 -5.14
N GLN A 83 3.15 9.47 -6.41
CA GLN A 83 4.32 10.23 -6.82
C GLN A 83 3.99 11.64 -7.31
N PHE A 84 2.71 11.99 -7.33
CA PHE A 84 2.24 13.27 -7.86
C PHE A 84 2.17 14.37 -6.81
N VAL A 85 2.34 14.05 -5.53
CA VAL A 85 2.32 15.00 -4.42
C VAL A 85 3.35 14.60 -3.37
N GLN A 86 3.99 15.58 -2.76
CA GLN A 86 5.00 15.33 -1.72
C GLN A 86 4.40 15.34 -0.31
N GLY A 87 3.33 16.10 -0.10
CA GLY A 87 2.72 16.22 1.21
C GLY A 87 1.97 14.95 1.63
N ASN A 88 2.30 14.42 2.80
CA ASN A 88 1.67 13.20 3.32
C ASN A 88 0.19 13.41 3.67
N ILE A 89 -0.21 14.61 4.08
CA ILE A 89 -1.61 14.93 4.38
C ILE A 89 -2.45 14.89 3.12
N ALA A 90 -1.97 15.49 2.04
CA ALA A 90 -2.67 15.49 0.76
C ALA A 90 -2.77 14.07 0.19
N ALA A 91 -1.71 13.28 0.30
CA ALA A 91 -1.72 11.88 -0.11
C ALA A 91 -2.76 11.09 0.69
N TYR A 92 -2.79 11.23 1.99
CA TYR A 92 -3.76 10.55 2.86
C TYR A 92 -5.20 10.91 2.51
N LYS A 93 -5.48 12.20 2.35
CA LYS A 93 -6.84 12.69 2.03
C LYS A 93 -7.37 12.14 0.70
N SER A 94 -6.49 11.89 -0.25
CA SER A 94 -6.87 11.47 -1.61
C SER A 94 -6.87 9.96 -1.83
N HIS A 95 -6.30 9.16 -0.90
CA HIS A 95 -6.14 7.72 -1.14
C HIS A 95 -7.42 6.89 -0.98
N VAL A 96 -8.40 7.35 -0.22
CA VAL A 96 -9.53 6.53 0.24
C VAL A 96 -10.29 5.86 -0.91
N PRO A 97 -10.69 6.56 -2.01
CA PRO A 97 -11.38 5.89 -3.10
C PRO A 97 -10.52 4.83 -3.80
N ALA A 98 -9.21 5.06 -3.94
CA ALA A 98 -8.30 4.10 -4.54
C ALA A 98 -8.17 2.84 -3.68
N LEU A 99 -8.05 3.00 -2.37
CA LEU A 99 -7.98 1.87 -1.44
C LEU A 99 -9.26 1.06 -1.48
N LYS A 100 -10.40 1.72 -1.49
CA LYS A 100 -11.71 1.07 -1.60
C LYS A 100 -11.81 0.25 -2.89
N TYR A 101 -11.36 0.83 -4.01
CA TYR A 101 -11.35 0.15 -5.30
C TYR A 101 -10.52 -1.14 -5.25
N LEU A 102 -9.33 -1.10 -4.66
CA LEU A 102 -8.49 -2.29 -4.51
C LEU A 102 -9.18 -3.36 -3.69
N LYS A 103 -9.79 -2.98 -2.56
CA LYS A 103 -10.48 -3.93 -1.69
C LYS A 103 -11.70 -4.55 -2.38
N GLU A 104 -12.46 -3.77 -3.15
CA GLU A 104 -13.58 -4.28 -3.94
C GLU A 104 -13.15 -5.27 -5.01
N ASN A 105 -11.92 -5.18 -5.48
CA ASN A 105 -11.33 -6.10 -6.45
C ASN A 105 -10.51 -7.22 -5.80
N GLY A 106 -10.70 -7.45 -4.50
CA GLY A 106 -10.09 -8.57 -3.81
C GLY A 106 -8.63 -8.39 -3.42
N ILE A 107 -8.12 -7.17 -3.48
CA ILE A 107 -6.73 -6.88 -3.09
C ILE A 107 -6.74 -6.26 -1.69
N ASP A 108 -6.14 -6.96 -0.74
CA ASP A 108 -6.06 -6.53 0.65
C ASP A 108 -4.88 -5.59 0.84
N ALA A 109 -5.08 -4.34 0.42
CA ALA A 109 -4.08 -3.29 0.54
C ALA A 109 -4.35 -2.41 1.76
N ARG A 110 -3.33 -1.67 2.18
CA ARG A 110 -3.44 -0.66 3.23
C ARG A 110 -2.63 0.57 2.85
N TYR A 111 -2.98 1.72 3.42
CA TYR A 111 -2.26 2.95 3.18
C TYR A 111 -0.89 2.91 3.86
N ASN A 112 0.13 3.30 3.12
CA ASN A 112 1.49 3.46 3.60
C ASN A 112 1.86 4.94 3.49
N ASP A 113 2.09 5.59 4.64
CA ASP A 113 2.43 7.02 4.69
C ASP A 113 3.86 7.31 4.24
N GLY A 114 4.63 6.27 3.96
CA GLY A 114 6.02 6.41 3.55
C GLY A 114 6.94 6.72 4.71
N TRP A 115 8.01 7.43 4.42
CA TRP A 115 8.98 7.85 5.43
C TRP A 115 9.16 9.36 5.38
N MET A 116 9.50 9.94 6.53
CA MET A 116 9.89 11.33 6.64
C MET A 116 11.39 11.43 6.89
N ASP A 117 12.02 12.33 6.20
CA ASP A 117 13.44 12.61 6.38
C ASP A 117 13.70 13.42 7.66
#